data_f9cb79d70132a664d3cd9fe2372837b3
#
_entry.id   f9cb79d70132a664d3cd9fe2372837b3
#
_cell.length_a   1.000
_cell.length_b   1.000
_cell.length_c   1.000
_cell.angle_alpha   90.00
_cell.angle_beta   90.00
_cell.angle_gamma   90.00
#
_symmetry.space_group_name_H-M   'P 1'
#
loop_
_entity.id
_entity.type
_entity.pdbx_description
1 polymer ?
#
loop_
_entity_poly.entity_id
_entity_poly.type
_entity_poly.pdbx_seq_one_letter_code
_entity_poly.pdbx_strand_id
1 'polypeptide(L)'
;MAKYSIGADFGTLSCRALLVEVKTGKEIAVAACDYTNAVIDETMIISGKKLPPDYALQHPADYIDSLETAVKKVLEISNVSPEDIIGIGIDFTACTVLPVDKNGEPLCFSDRYKEDPHAYVKLWKHHAAQKYASRINEAAEKRGEDWLKRYGGKISSEWLFAKILQVLEEAPEIYEKADYFIEAADWVIWKLTGVQTRNSCTAGYKAMWHKRGGYPSKEFFSSLNPKFKNVVEDKLNCPVSSIGKKAGELTKEMANRLGLFAGTAIAVANVDAHVTVPAVGISQEGDMLAIMGTSTCHMLLGKSETIVPGMCGVVEDGILPDFYGYEAGQSCVGDHFAWFVENFVKEADKFAYITKKAGALKPGESGLLALDWWNGNRSVLVDIDLTGMFLGMTLSTKPEEMYRALVESTAYGTRMIIETFRENNIDVKRFFAAGGISEKDPFTMQIYADVLNMQIKIAGSAQAPALGSAIFGAVAAGSQKGGYDSIDEASKAMSSVSGVFYEPNPENVKIYDKLYAEYKILHDYFGRGANDVMKRLKEIKANA
;
A
#
# COMPACT_ATOMS: atom_id res chain seq x y z
N MET A 1 -21.77 2.14 -29.09
CA MET A 1 -21.98 3.02 -27.92
C MET A 1 -20.70 3.02 -27.10
N ALA A 2 -20.42 4.08 -26.37
CA ALA A 2 -19.30 4.11 -25.46
C ALA A 2 -19.53 3.10 -24.32
N LYS A 3 -18.45 2.46 -23.85
CA LYS A 3 -18.49 1.54 -22.72
C LYS A 3 -17.66 2.10 -21.58
N TYR A 4 -18.07 1.77 -20.37
CA TYR A 4 -17.53 2.34 -19.15
C TYR A 4 -17.17 1.26 -18.14
N SER A 5 -16.19 1.55 -17.29
CA SER A 5 -15.81 0.72 -16.16
C SER A 5 -15.81 1.58 -14.89
N ILE A 6 -16.17 1.00 -13.76
CA ILE A 6 -16.09 1.64 -12.45
C ILE A 6 -14.86 1.10 -11.72
N GLY A 7 -14.04 2.01 -11.18
CA GLY A 7 -13.05 1.70 -10.17
C GLY A 7 -13.55 2.15 -8.80
N ALA A 8 -13.53 1.26 -7.82
CA ALA A 8 -13.90 1.55 -6.45
C ALA A 8 -12.68 1.39 -5.52
N ASP A 9 -12.22 2.53 -5.00
CA ASP A 9 -11.09 2.66 -4.08
C ASP A 9 -11.59 2.77 -2.63
N PHE A 10 -11.29 1.76 -1.83
CA PHE A 10 -11.64 1.69 -0.42
C PHE A 10 -10.43 2.10 0.44
N GLY A 11 -10.39 3.38 0.75
CA GLY A 11 -9.38 3.94 1.64
C GLY A 11 -9.66 3.69 3.13
N THR A 12 -8.90 4.37 3.99
CA THR A 12 -9.02 4.23 5.45
C THR A 12 -10.32 4.83 6.00
N LEU A 13 -10.86 5.87 5.39
CA LEU A 13 -12.01 6.63 5.93
C LEU A 13 -13.19 6.74 4.97
N SER A 14 -13.04 6.32 3.73
CA SER A 14 -14.06 6.49 2.69
C SER A 14 -13.90 5.49 1.57
N CYS A 15 -15.00 5.25 0.84
CA CYS A 15 -14.98 4.62 -0.47
C CYS A 15 -15.16 5.68 -1.56
N ARG A 16 -14.39 5.57 -2.64
CA ARG A 16 -14.47 6.42 -3.82
C ARG A 16 -14.81 5.58 -5.04
N ALA A 17 -15.81 6.01 -5.82
CA ALA A 17 -16.12 5.44 -7.13
C ALA A 17 -15.71 6.40 -8.24
N LEU A 18 -15.02 5.88 -9.24
CA LEU A 18 -14.60 6.59 -10.44
C LEU A 18 -15.18 5.89 -11.68
N LEU A 19 -15.92 6.60 -12.51
CA LEU A 19 -16.44 6.12 -13.78
C LEU A 19 -15.50 6.54 -14.90
N VAL A 20 -15.02 5.56 -15.68
CA VAL A 20 -14.02 5.76 -16.72
C VAL A 20 -14.55 5.25 -18.06
N GLU A 21 -14.37 6.02 -19.14
CA GLU A 21 -14.60 5.55 -20.50
C GLU A 21 -13.51 4.57 -20.91
N VAL A 22 -13.91 3.34 -21.22
CA VAL A 22 -12.96 2.23 -21.48
C VAL A 22 -12.04 2.50 -22.68
N LYS A 23 -12.56 3.14 -23.73
CA LYS A 23 -11.78 3.38 -24.96
C LYS A 23 -10.65 4.39 -24.79
N THR A 24 -10.79 5.36 -23.91
CA THR A 24 -9.90 6.55 -23.83
C THR A 24 -9.27 6.76 -22.47
N GLY A 25 -9.72 6.04 -21.42
CA GLY A 25 -9.32 6.30 -20.06
C GLY A 25 -9.86 7.62 -19.48
N LYS A 26 -10.78 8.31 -20.20
CA LYS A 26 -11.34 9.56 -19.72
C LYS A 26 -12.16 9.33 -18.46
N GLU A 27 -11.81 10.06 -17.42
CA GLU A 27 -12.57 10.13 -16.18
C GLU A 27 -13.85 10.93 -16.42
N ILE A 28 -15.00 10.29 -16.22
CA ILE A 28 -16.31 10.87 -16.53
C ILE A 28 -16.95 11.49 -15.29
N ALA A 29 -16.91 10.77 -14.17
CA ALA A 29 -17.45 11.21 -12.90
C ALA A 29 -16.71 10.54 -11.74
N VAL A 30 -16.60 11.24 -10.63
CA VAL A 30 -16.05 10.72 -9.37
C VAL A 30 -16.94 11.12 -8.22
N ALA A 31 -17.14 10.23 -7.28
CA ALA A 31 -17.83 10.49 -6.01
C ALA A 31 -17.18 9.70 -4.89
N ALA A 32 -17.16 10.28 -3.69
CA ALA A 32 -16.70 9.62 -2.48
C ALA A 32 -17.82 9.61 -1.43
N CYS A 33 -17.78 8.63 -0.55
CA CYS A 33 -18.64 8.52 0.61
C CYS A 33 -17.81 8.10 1.82
N ASP A 34 -17.82 8.91 2.86
CA ASP A 34 -17.13 8.62 4.12
C ASP A 34 -17.81 7.46 4.85
N TYR A 35 -17.02 6.68 5.58
CA TYR A 35 -17.51 5.61 6.44
C TYR A 35 -18.23 6.21 7.66
N THR A 36 -19.44 5.73 7.92
CA THR A 36 -20.27 6.22 9.02
C THR A 36 -19.58 6.03 10.38
N ASN A 37 -18.91 4.89 10.57
CA ASN A 37 -18.23 4.57 11.82
C ASN A 37 -16.73 4.95 11.81
N ALA A 38 -16.20 5.42 10.68
CA ALA A 38 -14.80 5.79 10.51
C ALA A 38 -13.84 4.69 10.98
N VAL A 39 -12.80 5.05 11.74
CA VAL A 39 -11.91 4.10 12.42
C VAL A 39 -12.30 4.04 13.89
N ILE A 40 -12.48 2.84 14.40
CA ILE A 40 -12.83 2.55 15.79
C ILE A 40 -11.52 2.20 16.52
N ASP A 41 -10.90 3.17 17.21
CA ASP A 41 -9.58 3.02 17.83
C ASP A 41 -9.52 3.50 19.30
N GLU A 42 -10.56 4.20 19.79
CA GLU A 42 -10.64 4.63 21.18
C GLU A 42 -11.64 3.81 21.99
N THR A 43 -12.85 3.68 21.49
CA THR A 43 -13.98 3.00 22.17
C THR A 43 -14.84 2.21 21.21
N MET A 44 -15.42 1.11 21.69
CA MET A 44 -16.43 0.36 20.94
C MET A 44 -17.67 1.21 20.68
N ILE A 45 -18.21 1.14 19.46
CA ILE A 45 -19.30 2.01 18.97
C ILE A 45 -20.63 1.82 19.71
N ILE A 46 -20.92 0.63 20.23
CA ILE A 46 -22.19 0.30 20.87
C ILE A 46 -22.09 0.52 22.39
N SER A 47 -21.09 -0.09 23.04
CA SER A 47 -20.95 -0.09 24.50
C SER A 47 -20.18 1.12 25.05
N GLY A 48 -19.42 1.83 24.21
CA GLY A 48 -18.50 2.86 24.68
C GLY A 48 -17.32 2.32 25.50
N LYS A 49 -17.15 0.98 25.54
CA LYS A 49 -16.02 0.37 26.25
C LYS A 49 -14.69 0.78 25.60
N LYS A 50 -13.75 1.24 26.41
CA LYS A 50 -12.43 1.64 25.93
C LYS A 50 -11.68 0.45 25.32
N LEU A 51 -11.12 0.68 24.14
CA LEU A 51 -10.24 -0.28 23.48
C LEU A 51 -8.83 -0.26 24.09
N PRO A 52 -8.12 -1.40 24.07
CA PRO A 52 -6.71 -1.42 24.38
C PRO A 52 -5.90 -0.57 23.40
N PRO A 53 -4.68 -0.15 23.76
CA PRO A 53 -3.79 0.57 22.84
C PRO A 53 -3.55 -0.20 21.54
N ASP A 54 -3.28 0.52 20.47
CA ASP A 54 -2.91 0.01 19.15
C ASP A 54 -4.02 -0.79 18.44
N TYR A 55 -5.26 -0.78 18.95
CA TYR A 55 -6.42 -1.28 18.23
C TYR A 55 -6.83 -0.26 17.16
N ALA A 56 -7.13 -0.75 15.96
CA ALA A 56 -7.75 0.01 14.91
C ALA A 56 -8.72 -0.91 14.15
N LEU A 57 -10.00 -0.67 14.35
CA LEU A 57 -11.08 -1.50 13.84
C LEU A 57 -11.94 -0.72 12.85
N GLN A 58 -12.71 -1.44 12.03
CA GLN A 58 -13.74 -0.85 11.16
C GLN A 58 -15.01 -1.70 11.21
N HIS A 59 -16.13 -1.07 10.86
CA HIS A 59 -17.41 -1.75 10.76
C HIS A 59 -17.67 -2.16 9.31
N PRO A 60 -17.85 -3.47 9.00
CA PRO A 60 -17.90 -3.94 7.61
C PRO A 60 -19.13 -3.46 6.83
N ALA A 61 -20.24 -3.03 7.49
CA ALA A 61 -21.37 -2.44 6.79
C ALA A 61 -20.99 -1.15 6.05
N ASP A 62 -20.05 -0.38 6.60
CA ASP A 62 -19.61 0.88 6.00
C ASP A 62 -19.10 0.70 4.57
N TYR A 63 -18.49 -0.45 4.27
CA TYR A 63 -17.96 -0.72 2.94
C TYR A 63 -19.04 -0.84 1.88
N ILE A 64 -20.10 -1.60 2.16
CA ILE A 64 -21.18 -1.79 1.19
C ILE A 64 -22.06 -0.55 1.10
N ASP A 65 -22.34 0.13 2.22
CA ASP A 65 -23.16 1.35 2.26
C ASP A 65 -22.48 2.53 1.56
N SER A 66 -21.16 2.68 1.76
CA SER A 66 -20.39 3.73 1.09
C SER A 66 -20.22 3.46 -0.40
N LEU A 67 -20.00 2.18 -0.81
CA LEU A 67 -19.96 1.80 -2.21
C LEU A 67 -21.29 2.10 -2.90
N GLU A 68 -22.40 1.72 -2.29
CA GLU A 68 -23.74 2.00 -2.81
C GLU A 68 -23.93 3.51 -3.04
N THR A 69 -23.60 4.31 -2.04
CA THR A 69 -23.75 5.77 -2.10
C THR A 69 -22.85 6.38 -3.19
N ALA A 70 -21.57 5.98 -3.24
CA ALA A 70 -20.61 6.52 -4.21
C ALA A 70 -20.99 6.14 -5.65
N VAL A 71 -21.38 4.87 -5.90
CA VAL A 71 -21.76 4.40 -7.25
C VAL A 71 -23.04 5.09 -7.73
N LYS A 72 -24.09 5.18 -6.88
CA LYS A 72 -25.32 5.89 -7.25
C LYS A 72 -25.07 7.35 -7.60
N LYS A 73 -24.21 8.02 -6.84
CA LYS A 73 -23.86 9.42 -7.10
C LYS A 73 -23.06 9.60 -8.40
N VAL A 74 -22.18 8.66 -8.72
CA VAL A 74 -21.45 8.65 -10.00
C VAL A 74 -22.42 8.47 -11.17
N LEU A 75 -23.42 7.60 -11.06
CA LEU A 75 -24.44 7.42 -12.10
C LEU A 75 -25.28 8.68 -12.28
N GLU A 76 -25.69 9.32 -11.20
CA GLU A 76 -26.44 10.57 -11.21
C GLU A 76 -25.65 11.70 -11.90
N ILE A 77 -24.38 11.89 -11.54
CA ILE A 77 -23.51 12.95 -12.11
C ILE A 77 -23.25 12.71 -13.61
N SER A 78 -22.98 11.46 -13.99
CA SER A 78 -22.56 11.13 -15.35
C SER A 78 -23.70 11.04 -16.36
N ASN A 79 -24.91 10.75 -15.92
CA ASN A 79 -26.05 10.36 -16.77
C ASN A 79 -25.75 9.17 -17.73
N VAL A 80 -24.75 8.34 -17.40
CA VAL A 80 -24.42 7.13 -18.17
C VAL A 80 -25.43 6.04 -17.86
N SER A 81 -25.90 5.33 -18.92
CA SER A 81 -26.79 4.19 -18.71
C SER A 81 -26.09 3.06 -17.97
N PRO A 82 -26.71 2.48 -16.93
CA PRO A 82 -26.14 1.32 -16.24
C PRO A 82 -25.80 0.14 -17.16
N GLU A 83 -26.47 0.00 -18.32
CA GLU A 83 -26.22 -1.04 -19.32
C GLU A 83 -24.90 -0.85 -20.09
N ASP A 84 -24.35 0.35 -20.06
CA ASP A 84 -23.07 0.66 -20.70
C ASP A 84 -21.88 0.46 -19.76
N ILE A 85 -22.12 0.14 -18.47
CA ILE A 85 -21.08 -0.20 -17.49
C ILE A 85 -20.81 -1.69 -17.57
N ILE A 86 -19.63 -2.03 -18.10
CA ILE A 86 -19.27 -3.42 -18.43
C ILE A 86 -18.50 -4.14 -17.33
N GLY A 87 -17.84 -3.38 -16.44
CA GLY A 87 -17.00 -3.96 -15.40
C GLY A 87 -16.80 -3.07 -14.20
N ILE A 88 -16.48 -3.70 -13.07
CA ILE A 88 -16.12 -3.04 -11.82
C ILE A 88 -14.82 -3.68 -11.31
N GLY A 89 -13.84 -2.86 -10.98
CA GLY A 89 -12.67 -3.26 -10.24
C GLY A 89 -12.68 -2.62 -8.84
N ILE A 90 -12.03 -3.30 -7.91
CA ILE A 90 -12.00 -2.90 -6.51
C ILE A 90 -10.56 -2.96 -6.01
N ASP A 91 -10.14 -1.91 -5.34
CA ASP A 91 -8.96 -1.92 -4.52
C ASP A 91 -9.29 -1.54 -3.07
N PHE A 92 -8.36 -1.89 -2.20
CA PHE A 92 -8.54 -1.74 -0.77
C PHE A 92 -7.21 -1.51 -0.07
N THR A 93 -7.25 -0.90 1.10
CA THR A 93 -6.10 -0.92 2.01
C THR A 93 -5.74 -2.37 2.34
N ALA A 94 -4.48 -2.75 2.15
CA ALA A 94 -3.99 -4.09 2.47
C ALA A 94 -4.18 -4.42 3.96
N CYS A 95 -4.09 -5.69 4.31
CA CYS A 95 -4.10 -6.13 5.72
C CYS A 95 -5.38 -5.75 6.50
N THR A 96 -6.50 -5.64 5.83
CA THR A 96 -7.78 -5.29 6.42
C THR A 96 -8.63 -6.56 6.54
N VAL A 97 -8.58 -7.20 7.72
CA VAL A 97 -9.01 -8.60 7.92
C VAL A 97 -10.21 -8.70 8.84
N LEU A 98 -11.20 -9.53 8.47
CA LEU A 98 -12.38 -9.78 9.29
C LEU A 98 -12.72 -11.27 9.43
N PRO A 99 -13.27 -11.69 10.59
CA PRO A 99 -13.86 -13.00 10.80
C PRO A 99 -15.31 -13.03 10.28
N VAL A 100 -15.63 -14.05 9.50
CA VAL A 100 -16.99 -14.26 8.96
C VAL A 100 -17.45 -15.70 9.16
N ASP A 101 -18.78 -15.90 9.12
CA ASP A 101 -19.38 -17.23 9.10
C ASP A 101 -19.30 -17.86 7.69
N LYS A 102 -19.82 -19.09 7.56
CA LYS A 102 -19.84 -19.86 6.29
C LYS A 102 -20.59 -19.17 5.14
N ASN A 103 -21.44 -18.21 5.42
CA ASN A 103 -22.21 -17.45 4.44
C ASN A 103 -21.55 -16.09 4.12
N GLY A 104 -20.39 -15.80 4.72
CA GLY A 104 -19.71 -14.52 4.60
C GLY A 104 -20.35 -13.40 5.44
N GLU A 105 -21.14 -13.76 6.48
CA GLU A 105 -21.67 -12.75 7.39
C GLU A 105 -20.64 -12.42 8.47
N PRO A 106 -20.27 -11.13 8.63
CA PRO A 106 -19.33 -10.69 9.66
C PRO A 106 -19.83 -11.04 11.07
N LEU A 107 -18.96 -11.58 11.92
CA LEU A 107 -19.37 -11.99 13.26
C LEU A 107 -19.87 -10.83 14.12
N CYS A 108 -19.35 -9.60 13.91
CA CYS A 108 -19.81 -8.41 14.61
C CYS A 108 -21.28 -8.02 14.30
N PHE A 109 -21.93 -8.60 13.28
CA PHE A 109 -23.35 -8.38 13.01
C PHE A 109 -24.27 -9.20 13.95
N SER A 110 -23.72 -10.23 14.60
CA SER A 110 -24.46 -11.02 15.57
C SER A 110 -24.61 -10.29 16.89
N ASP A 111 -25.81 -10.33 17.48
CA ASP A 111 -26.09 -9.78 18.82
C ASP A 111 -25.14 -10.31 19.88
N ARG A 112 -24.66 -11.53 19.72
CA ARG A 112 -23.72 -12.18 20.64
C ARG A 112 -22.33 -11.56 20.61
N TYR A 113 -21.86 -11.09 19.44
CA TYR A 113 -20.47 -10.67 19.23
C TYR A 113 -20.29 -9.20 18.89
N LYS A 114 -21.38 -8.43 18.76
CA LYS A 114 -21.34 -7.01 18.41
C LYS A 114 -20.57 -6.12 19.40
N GLU A 115 -20.30 -6.61 20.61
CA GLU A 115 -19.52 -5.94 21.65
C GLU A 115 -18.06 -6.46 21.74
N ASP A 116 -17.71 -7.49 20.96
CA ASP A 116 -16.38 -8.08 21.00
C ASP A 116 -15.49 -7.43 19.92
N PRO A 117 -14.41 -6.73 20.28
CA PRO A 117 -13.53 -6.08 19.31
C PRO A 117 -12.86 -7.05 18.34
N HIS A 118 -12.72 -8.33 18.72
CA HIS A 118 -12.14 -9.35 17.85
C HIS A 118 -13.10 -9.85 16.76
N ALA A 119 -14.40 -9.54 16.86
CA ALA A 119 -15.39 -9.84 15.83
C ALA A 119 -15.43 -8.80 14.70
N TYR A 120 -14.78 -7.64 14.89
CA TYR A 120 -14.71 -6.54 13.92
C TYR A 120 -13.56 -6.71 12.93
N VAL A 121 -13.60 -5.88 11.88
CA VAL A 121 -12.48 -5.77 10.92
C VAL A 121 -11.28 -5.19 11.63
N LYS A 122 -10.12 -5.84 11.51
CA LYS A 122 -8.82 -5.31 11.95
C LYS A 122 -8.14 -4.60 10.79
N LEU A 123 -8.06 -3.27 10.86
CA LEU A 123 -7.51 -2.41 9.82
C LEU A 123 -5.98 -2.60 9.68
N TRP A 124 -5.39 -2.15 8.58
CA TRP A 124 -3.94 -2.20 8.35
C TRP A 124 -3.12 -1.59 9.51
N LYS A 125 -3.57 -0.48 10.10
CA LYS A 125 -2.91 0.18 11.25
C LYS A 125 -3.25 -0.45 12.62
N HIS A 126 -3.85 -1.65 12.67
CA HIS A 126 -4.05 -2.41 13.90
C HIS A 126 -2.73 -3.05 14.32
N HIS A 127 -2.00 -2.41 15.23
CA HIS A 127 -0.68 -2.85 15.67
C HIS A 127 -0.70 -3.71 16.95
N ALA A 128 -1.87 -3.89 17.58
CA ALA A 128 -2.03 -4.73 18.77
C ALA A 128 -1.62 -6.21 18.59
N ALA A 129 -1.45 -6.67 17.34
CA ALA A 129 -0.93 -8.00 17.04
C ALA A 129 0.62 -8.10 17.04
N GLN A 130 1.36 -7.05 17.51
CA GLN A 130 2.83 -7.01 17.43
C GLN A 130 3.51 -8.18 18.14
N LYS A 131 3.06 -8.57 19.35
CA LYS A 131 3.64 -9.72 20.08
C LYS A 131 3.52 -11.03 19.30
N TYR A 132 2.46 -11.18 18.48
CA TYR A 132 2.22 -12.35 17.65
C TYR A 132 3.10 -12.34 16.40
N ALA A 133 3.28 -11.19 15.78
CA ALA A 133 4.23 -11.03 14.68
C ALA A 133 5.67 -11.33 15.12
N SER A 134 6.08 -10.86 16.30
CA SER A 134 7.39 -11.17 16.88
C SER A 134 7.58 -12.68 17.07
N ARG A 135 6.58 -13.39 17.63
CA ARG A 135 6.62 -14.86 17.79
C ARG A 135 6.70 -15.59 16.46
N ILE A 136 5.97 -15.12 15.43
CA ILE A 136 6.03 -15.69 14.08
C ILE A 136 7.45 -15.53 13.51
N ASN A 137 8.04 -14.36 13.64
CA ASN A 137 9.40 -14.06 13.18
C ASN A 137 10.45 -14.94 13.89
N GLU A 138 10.41 -15.00 15.22
CA GLU A 138 11.30 -15.84 16.03
C GLU A 138 11.20 -17.33 15.68
N ALA A 139 9.95 -17.82 15.52
CA ALA A 139 9.71 -19.21 15.14
C ALA A 139 10.22 -19.51 13.73
N ALA A 140 10.01 -18.59 12.77
CA ALA A 140 10.47 -18.74 11.40
C ALA A 140 12.00 -18.72 11.32
N GLU A 141 12.66 -17.81 12.01
CA GLU A 141 14.11 -17.72 12.09
C GLU A 141 14.72 -18.98 12.73
N LYS A 142 14.21 -19.38 13.90
CA LYS A 142 14.66 -20.58 14.61
C LYS A 142 14.53 -21.86 13.79
N ARG A 143 13.52 -21.97 12.94
CA ARG A 143 13.25 -23.10 12.06
C ARG A 143 13.97 -23.02 10.72
N GLY A 144 14.55 -21.86 10.38
CA GLY A 144 15.17 -21.61 9.08
C GLY A 144 14.15 -21.59 7.93
N GLU A 145 12.97 -21.00 8.14
CA GLU A 145 11.90 -20.95 7.13
C GLU A 145 12.31 -20.03 5.97
N ASP A 146 12.52 -20.58 4.78
CA ASP A 146 13.00 -19.84 3.61
C ASP A 146 12.03 -18.75 3.12
N TRP A 147 10.74 -18.93 3.34
CA TRP A 147 9.72 -17.95 2.94
C TRP A 147 9.94 -16.57 3.58
N LEU A 148 10.55 -16.49 4.77
CA LEU A 148 10.79 -15.24 5.49
C LEU A 148 11.71 -14.29 4.70
N LYS A 149 12.64 -14.84 3.92
CA LYS A 149 13.58 -14.06 3.10
C LYS A 149 12.88 -13.22 2.04
N ARG A 150 11.72 -13.67 1.54
CA ARG A 150 10.92 -12.92 0.54
C ARG A 150 10.38 -11.59 1.07
N TYR A 151 10.37 -11.42 2.39
CA TYR A 151 9.79 -10.28 3.09
C TYR A 151 10.84 -9.44 3.84
N GLY A 152 12.08 -9.48 3.37
CA GLY A 152 13.18 -8.77 4.03
C GLY A 152 13.57 -9.33 5.39
N GLY A 153 13.15 -10.57 5.72
CA GLY A 153 13.49 -11.26 6.96
C GLY A 153 12.52 -11.06 8.12
N LYS A 154 11.43 -10.31 7.94
CA LYS A 154 10.43 -10.07 9.00
C LYS A 154 9.03 -9.88 8.42
N ILE A 155 8.01 -10.33 9.15
CA ILE A 155 6.62 -9.94 8.94
C ILE A 155 6.20 -8.89 9.97
N SER A 156 5.16 -8.11 9.63
CA SER A 156 4.59 -7.05 10.47
C SER A 156 3.38 -7.52 11.28
N SER A 157 3.08 -6.80 12.36
CA SER A 157 1.82 -6.91 13.13
C SER A 157 0.56 -6.71 12.27
N GLU A 158 0.69 -6.02 11.15
CA GLU A 158 -0.41 -5.75 10.23
C GLU A 158 -0.91 -7.02 9.52
N TRP A 159 -0.07 -8.05 9.37
CA TRP A 159 -0.33 -9.17 8.47
C TRP A 159 -1.36 -10.17 9.00
N LEU A 160 -1.99 -10.87 8.05
CA LEU A 160 -3.10 -11.79 8.27
C LEU A 160 -2.86 -12.76 9.44
N PHE A 161 -1.77 -13.52 9.42
CA PHE A 161 -1.56 -14.58 10.43
C PHE A 161 -1.22 -14.05 11.83
N ALA A 162 -0.60 -12.86 11.94
CA ALA A 162 -0.39 -12.21 13.23
C ALA A 162 -1.75 -11.85 13.87
N LYS A 163 -2.67 -11.31 13.09
CA LYS A 163 -4.03 -10.96 13.52
C LYS A 163 -4.88 -12.19 13.85
N ILE A 164 -4.80 -13.26 13.05
CA ILE A 164 -5.55 -14.49 13.33
C ILE A 164 -5.02 -15.15 14.59
N LEU A 165 -3.70 -15.19 14.80
CA LEU A 165 -3.10 -15.75 16.00
C LEU A 165 -3.48 -14.94 17.25
N GLN A 166 -3.58 -13.61 17.13
CA GLN A 166 -4.13 -12.76 18.18
C GLN A 166 -5.56 -13.17 18.54
N VAL A 167 -6.44 -13.33 17.54
CA VAL A 167 -7.83 -13.72 17.79
C VAL A 167 -7.91 -15.11 18.43
N LEU A 168 -7.10 -16.07 17.97
CA LEU A 168 -7.06 -17.41 18.57
C LEU A 168 -6.73 -17.37 20.07
N GLU A 169 -5.79 -16.52 20.48
CA GLU A 169 -5.31 -16.51 21.87
C GLU A 169 -6.08 -15.55 22.79
N GLU A 170 -6.55 -14.41 22.26
CA GLU A 170 -7.26 -13.40 23.06
C GLU A 170 -8.79 -13.59 23.07
N ALA A 171 -9.35 -14.18 21.99
CA ALA A 171 -10.78 -14.43 21.83
C ALA A 171 -11.03 -15.79 21.16
N PRO A 172 -10.68 -16.91 21.82
CA PRO A 172 -10.79 -18.26 21.22
C PRO A 172 -12.22 -18.59 20.76
N GLU A 173 -13.25 -18.04 21.40
CA GLU A 173 -14.63 -18.22 20.97
C GLU A 173 -14.89 -17.59 19.60
N ILE A 174 -14.37 -16.39 19.32
CA ILE A 174 -14.46 -15.76 18.01
C ILE A 174 -13.70 -16.59 16.96
N TYR A 175 -12.49 -17.06 17.30
CA TYR A 175 -11.72 -17.93 16.41
C TYR A 175 -12.47 -19.22 16.04
N GLU A 176 -13.04 -19.90 17.03
CA GLU A 176 -13.81 -21.14 16.82
C GLU A 176 -15.06 -20.88 15.98
N LYS A 177 -15.76 -19.76 16.21
CA LYS A 177 -17.00 -19.40 15.53
C LYS A 177 -16.79 -18.93 14.10
N ALA A 178 -15.66 -18.28 13.80
CA ALA A 178 -15.33 -17.87 12.44
C ALA A 178 -15.13 -19.09 11.54
N ASP A 179 -15.87 -19.17 10.45
CA ASP A 179 -15.61 -20.15 9.40
C ASP A 179 -14.45 -19.68 8.52
N TYR A 180 -14.33 -18.36 8.32
CA TYR A 180 -13.23 -17.77 7.56
C TYR A 180 -12.68 -16.50 8.22
N PHE A 181 -11.36 -16.29 8.05
CA PHE A 181 -10.74 -14.98 8.13
C PHE A 181 -10.44 -14.51 6.72
N ILE A 182 -10.96 -13.35 6.32
CA ILE A 182 -10.91 -12.86 4.94
C ILE A 182 -10.46 -11.40 4.90
N GLU A 183 -9.71 -11.03 3.85
CA GLU A 183 -9.43 -9.62 3.56
C GLU A 183 -10.73 -8.90 3.16
N ALA A 184 -10.90 -7.66 3.60
CA ALA A 184 -12.11 -6.89 3.31
C ALA A 184 -12.33 -6.71 1.81
N ALA A 185 -11.26 -6.55 1.02
CA ALA A 185 -11.32 -6.52 -0.44
C ALA A 185 -12.01 -7.76 -1.02
N ASP A 186 -11.56 -8.94 -0.60
CA ASP A 186 -12.11 -10.22 -1.07
C ASP A 186 -13.52 -10.46 -0.54
N TRP A 187 -13.82 -9.98 0.68
CA TRP A 187 -15.16 -10.02 1.26
C TRP A 187 -16.16 -9.17 0.46
N VAL A 188 -15.79 -7.96 0.05
CA VAL A 188 -16.63 -7.11 -0.81
C VAL A 188 -16.90 -7.80 -2.14
N ILE A 189 -15.87 -8.42 -2.77
CA ILE A 189 -16.07 -9.22 -3.99
C ILE A 189 -17.07 -10.35 -3.74
N TRP A 190 -16.94 -11.07 -2.64
CA TRP A 190 -17.88 -12.14 -2.30
C TRP A 190 -19.31 -11.63 -2.14
N LYS A 191 -19.51 -10.51 -1.46
CA LYS A 191 -20.86 -9.89 -1.32
C LYS A 191 -21.43 -9.44 -2.67
N LEU A 192 -20.61 -8.93 -3.58
CA LEU A 192 -21.07 -8.48 -4.90
C LEU A 192 -21.43 -9.64 -5.85
N THR A 193 -20.69 -10.73 -5.78
CA THR A 193 -20.76 -11.82 -6.79
C THR A 193 -21.36 -13.11 -6.28
N GLY A 194 -21.42 -13.32 -4.96
CA GLY A 194 -21.71 -14.61 -4.35
C GLY A 194 -20.56 -15.62 -4.47
N VAL A 195 -19.42 -15.23 -5.04
CA VAL A 195 -18.26 -16.11 -5.24
C VAL A 195 -17.12 -15.68 -4.31
N GLN A 196 -16.67 -16.61 -3.48
CA GLN A 196 -15.52 -16.38 -2.61
C GLN A 196 -14.22 -16.60 -3.38
N THR A 197 -13.34 -15.60 -3.38
CA THR A 197 -11.97 -15.66 -3.91
C THR A 197 -11.01 -15.02 -2.93
N ARG A 198 -9.70 -15.31 -3.07
CA ARG A 198 -8.62 -14.55 -2.42
C ARG A 198 -7.72 -13.98 -3.50
N ASN A 199 -7.40 -12.72 -3.43
CA ASN A 199 -6.53 -12.10 -4.43
C ASN A 199 -5.05 -12.46 -4.18
N SER A 200 -4.30 -12.70 -5.25
CA SER A 200 -2.87 -13.05 -5.20
C SER A 200 -2.01 -11.94 -4.60
N CYS A 201 -2.44 -10.68 -4.69
CA CYS A 201 -1.71 -9.54 -4.16
C CYS A 201 -1.62 -9.61 -2.62
N THR A 202 -2.75 -9.57 -1.90
CA THR A 202 -2.72 -9.64 -0.43
C THR A 202 -2.26 -11.00 0.08
N ALA A 203 -2.65 -12.10 -0.59
CA ALA A 203 -2.19 -13.44 -0.22
C ALA A 203 -0.66 -13.54 -0.26
N GLY A 204 -0.03 -13.02 -1.31
CA GLY A 204 1.42 -13.04 -1.50
C GLY A 204 2.15 -12.08 -0.59
N TYR A 205 1.76 -10.80 -0.56
CA TYR A 205 2.48 -9.78 0.21
C TYR A 205 2.21 -9.80 1.71
N LYS A 206 1.01 -10.23 2.13
CA LYS A 206 0.55 -10.01 3.51
C LYS A 206 0.07 -11.28 4.22
N ALA A 207 0.07 -12.45 3.52
CA ALA A 207 -0.34 -13.72 4.10
C ALA A 207 0.64 -14.87 3.81
N MET A 208 1.89 -14.56 3.49
CA MET A 208 2.98 -15.55 3.30
C MET A 208 2.66 -16.63 2.22
N TRP A 209 1.71 -16.38 1.33
CA TRP A 209 1.38 -17.29 0.25
C TRP A 209 2.38 -17.18 -0.91
N HIS A 210 2.68 -18.31 -1.52
CA HIS A 210 3.51 -18.37 -2.71
C HIS A 210 2.79 -19.17 -3.79
N LYS A 211 2.75 -18.67 -5.01
CA LYS A 211 1.96 -19.24 -6.11
C LYS A 211 2.25 -20.73 -6.37
N ARG A 212 3.52 -21.16 -6.25
CA ARG A 212 3.93 -22.55 -6.45
C ARG A 212 4.06 -23.35 -5.14
N GLY A 213 4.38 -22.68 -4.04
CA GLY A 213 4.69 -23.33 -2.74
C GLY A 213 3.52 -23.32 -1.76
N GLY A 214 2.45 -22.57 -2.03
CA GLY A 214 1.35 -22.41 -1.09
C GLY A 214 1.71 -21.56 0.14
N TYR A 215 1.00 -21.80 1.24
CA TYR A 215 1.26 -21.20 2.53
C TYR A 215 2.36 -21.96 3.31
N PRO A 216 2.91 -21.39 4.40
CA PRO A 216 3.80 -22.11 5.30
C PRO A 216 3.23 -23.44 5.79
N SER A 217 4.09 -24.35 6.22
CA SER A 217 3.71 -25.72 6.59
C SER A 217 2.83 -25.79 7.85
N LYS A 218 2.05 -26.86 7.98
CA LYS A 218 1.28 -27.14 9.20
C LYS A 218 2.15 -27.26 10.44
N GLU A 219 3.35 -27.78 10.28
CA GLU A 219 4.34 -27.91 11.35
C GLU A 219 4.82 -26.54 11.82
N PHE A 220 4.96 -25.58 10.90
CA PHE A 220 5.26 -24.20 11.25
C PHE A 220 4.11 -23.60 12.08
N PHE A 221 2.88 -23.65 11.60
CA PHE A 221 1.73 -23.11 12.33
C PHE A 221 1.51 -23.82 13.67
N SER A 222 1.70 -25.14 13.74
CA SER A 222 1.61 -25.92 14.98
C SER A 222 2.68 -25.52 16.01
N SER A 223 3.85 -25.07 15.56
CA SER A 223 4.91 -24.60 16.47
C SER A 223 4.56 -23.27 17.18
N LEU A 224 3.68 -22.46 16.58
CA LEU A 224 3.17 -21.24 17.20
C LEU A 224 2.07 -21.54 18.24
N ASN A 225 1.14 -22.40 17.88
CA ASN A 225 0.06 -22.88 18.74
C ASN A 225 -0.50 -24.20 18.15
N PRO A 226 -0.67 -25.29 18.93
CA PRO A 226 -1.22 -26.54 18.41
C PRO A 226 -2.59 -26.40 17.73
N LYS A 227 -3.47 -25.51 18.22
CA LYS A 227 -4.77 -25.20 17.61
C LYS A 227 -4.64 -24.44 16.28
N PHE A 228 -3.47 -23.88 15.97
CA PHE A 228 -3.21 -23.13 14.75
C PHE A 228 -2.72 -24.02 13.60
N LYS A 229 -2.48 -25.30 13.85
CA LYS A 229 -1.93 -26.27 12.90
C LYS A 229 -2.61 -26.23 11.53
N ASN A 230 -3.93 -26.27 11.52
CA ASN A 230 -4.73 -26.35 10.30
C ASN A 230 -5.36 -25.01 9.91
N VAL A 231 -4.79 -23.88 10.33
CA VAL A 231 -5.39 -22.55 10.11
C VAL A 231 -5.69 -22.25 8.63
N VAL A 232 -4.88 -22.78 7.72
CA VAL A 232 -5.09 -22.57 6.27
C VAL A 232 -6.32 -23.32 5.79
N GLU A 233 -6.44 -24.61 6.12
CA GLU A 233 -7.57 -25.43 5.69
C GLU A 233 -8.86 -25.08 6.43
N ASP A 234 -8.76 -24.72 7.70
CA ASP A 234 -9.94 -24.46 8.53
C ASP A 234 -10.48 -23.04 8.38
N LYS A 235 -9.60 -22.05 8.08
CA LYS A 235 -9.94 -20.62 8.13
C LYS A 235 -9.67 -19.85 6.85
N LEU A 236 -8.89 -20.42 5.92
CA LEU A 236 -8.53 -19.78 4.66
C LEU A 236 -8.91 -20.63 3.44
N ASN A 237 -9.74 -21.64 3.62
CA ASN A 237 -10.11 -22.63 2.58
C ASN A 237 -10.88 -22.00 1.42
N CYS A 238 -10.14 -21.29 0.55
CA CYS A 238 -10.63 -20.63 -0.65
C CYS A 238 -9.45 -20.51 -1.63
N PRO A 239 -9.66 -20.73 -2.94
CA PRO A 239 -8.60 -20.60 -3.92
C PRO A 239 -8.10 -19.16 -4.02
N VAL A 240 -6.77 -19.03 -4.17
CA VAL A 240 -6.15 -17.74 -4.51
C VAL A 240 -6.26 -17.56 -6.01
N SER A 241 -6.83 -16.43 -6.42
CA SER A 241 -6.99 -16.03 -7.82
C SER A 241 -6.00 -14.93 -8.18
N SER A 242 -5.36 -15.07 -9.35
CA SER A 242 -4.48 -14.00 -9.86
C SER A 242 -5.28 -12.73 -10.11
N ILE A 243 -4.70 -11.58 -9.76
CA ILE A 243 -5.24 -10.28 -10.15
C ILE A 243 -5.39 -10.19 -11.68
N GLY A 244 -6.27 -9.34 -12.16
CA GLY A 244 -6.60 -9.21 -13.60
C GLY A 244 -7.58 -10.26 -14.11
N LYS A 245 -7.97 -11.26 -13.30
CA LYS A 245 -9.02 -12.21 -13.65
C LYS A 245 -10.39 -11.70 -13.22
N LYS A 246 -11.42 -12.19 -13.90
CA LYS A 246 -12.80 -12.02 -13.49
C LYS A 246 -13.07 -12.89 -12.25
N ALA A 247 -13.53 -12.28 -11.15
CA ALA A 247 -13.93 -12.97 -9.93
C ALA A 247 -15.35 -13.56 -10.07
N GLY A 248 -16.24 -12.83 -10.74
CA GLY A 248 -17.63 -13.23 -10.94
C GLY A 248 -18.42 -12.16 -11.68
N GLU A 249 -19.73 -12.21 -11.54
CA GLU A 249 -20.66 -11.22 -12.08
C GLU A 249 -21.51 -10.64 -10.96
N LEU A 250 -21.89 -9.39 -11.10
CA LEU A 250 -22.74 -8.70 -10.15
C LEU A 250 -24.10 -9.41 -10.04
N THR A 251 -24.47 -9.81 -8.82
CA THR A 251 -25.75 -10.48 -8.54
C THR A 251 -26.92 -9.54 -8.77
N LYS A 252 -28.14 -10.08 -8.95
CA LYS A 252 -29.35 -9.26 -9.07
C LYS A 252 -29.61 -8.40 -7.85
N GLU A 253 -29.36 -8.92 -6.67
CA GLU A 253 -29.54 -8.21 -5.40
C GLU A 253 -28.64 -6.98 -5.34
N MET A 254 -27.32 -7.18 -5.56
CA MET A 254 -26.36 -6.10 -5.51
C MET A 254 -26.49 -5.13 -6.69
N ALA A 255 -26.89 -5.61 -7.86
CA ALA A 255 -27.21 -4.75 -9.00
C ALA A 255 -28.36 -3.78 -8.68
N ASN A 256 -29.45 -4.27 -8.10
CA ASN A 256 -30.55 -3.43 -7.64
C ASN A 256 -30.11 -2.42 -6.58
N ARG A 257 -29.27 -2.86 -5.64
CA ARG A 257 -28.75 -2.02 -4.57
C ARG A 257 -27.87 -0.89 -5.11
N LEU A 258 -26.96 -1.19 -6.05
CA LEU A 258 -26.02 -0.23 -6.64
C LEU A 258 -26.64 0.62 -7.78
N GLY A 259 -27.81 0.26 -8.28
CA GLY A 259 -28.41 0.89 -9.48
C GLY A 259 -27.71 0.49 -10.78
N LEU A 260 -27.12 -0.69 -10.83
CA LEU A 260 -26.36 -1.24 -11.96
C LEU A 260 -27.09 -2.43 -12.61
N PHE A 261 -26.47 -3.00 -13.64
CA PHE A 261 -27.03 -4.14 -14.35
C PHE A 261 -26.49 -5.46 -13.80
N ALA A 262 -27.37 -6.44 -13.57
CA ALA A 262 -26.96 -7.78 -13.16
C ALA A 262 -26.13 -8.44 -14.28
N GLY A 263 -25.01 -9.09 -13.92
CA GLY A 263 -24.08 -9.67 -14.89
C GLY A 263 -22.95 -8.73 -15.31
N THR A 264 -22.87 -7.50 -14.77
CA THR A 264 -21.66 -6.66 -14.86
C THR A 264 -20.47 -7.42 -14.30
N ALA A 265 -19.35 -7.45 -15.02
CA ALA A 265 -18.16 -8.21 -14.62
C ALA A 265 -17.50 -7.58 -13.38
N ILE A 266 -17.08 -8.40 -12.43
CA ILE A 266 -16.34 -7.98 -11.25
C ILE A 266 -14.93 -8.57 -11.34
N ALA A 267 -13.91 -7.71 -11.24
CA ALA A 267 -12.51 -8.14 -11.22
C ALA A 267 -12.15 -8.77 -9.85
N VAL A 268 -11.14 -9.64 -9.83
CA VAL A 268 -10.44 -10.01 -8.59
C VAL A 268 -9.87 -8.73 -7.96
N ALA A 269 -10.05 -8.57 -6.65
CA ALA A 269 -9.63 -7.38 -5.93
C ALA A 269 -8.11 -7.17 -5.94
N ASN A 270 -7.68 -5.95 -5.65
CA ASN A 270 -6.27 -5.60 -5.55
C ASN A 270 -6.01 -4.70 -4.32
N VAL A 271 -4.75 -4.36 -4.07
CA VAL A 271 -4.33 -3.38 -3.06
C VAL A 271 -4.21 -2.00 -3.72
N ASP A 272 -4.62 -0.96 -3.01
CA ASP A 272 -4.65 0.45 -3.43
C ASP A 272 -3.35 0.92 -4.09
N ALA A 273 -2.21 0.68 -3.42
CA ALA A 273 -0.90 1.03 -3.94
C ALA A 273 -0.52 0.23 -5.21
N HIS A 274 -0.82 -1.06 -5.25
CA HIS A 274 -0.42 -1.94 -6.35
C HIS A 274 -1.28 -1.72 -7.60
N VAL A 275 -2.58 -1.48 -7.43
CA VAL A 275 -3.50 -1.22 -8.53
C VAL A 275 -3.18 0.07 -9.28
N THR A 276 -2.46 1.00 -8.65
CA THR A 276 -2.00 2.26 -9.26
C THR A 276 -1.00 2.04 -10.42
N VAL A 277 -0.29 0.92 -10.42
CA VAL A 277 0.76 0.65 -11.43
C VAL A 277 0.26 0.72 -12.87
N PRO A 278 -0.79 0.01 -13.29
CA PRO A 278 -1.29 0.13 -14.65
C PRO A 278 -1.97 1.48 -14.95
N ALA A 279 -2.46 2.20 -13.92
CA ALA A 279 -3.06 3.52 -14.10
C ALA A 279 -2.08 4.59 -14.61
N VAL A 280 -0.79 4.41 -14.35
CA VAL A 280 0.29 5.31 -14.80
C VAL A 280 1.03 4.79 -16.03
N GLY A 281 0.47 3.82 -16.75
CA GLY A 281 1.03 3.29 -17.99
C GLY A 281 2.25 2.38 -17.79
N ILE A 282 2.40 1.81 -16.61
CA ILE A 282 3.46 0.84 -16.30
C ILE A 282 2.97 -0.56 -16.67
N SER A 283 3.72 -1.21 -17.57
CA SER A 283 3.43 -2.57 -18.03
C SER A 283 4.68 -3.37 -18.44
N GLN A 284 5.87 -2.86 -18.12
CA GLN A 284 7.13 -3.46 -18.57
C GLN A 284 8.09 -3.74 -17.42
N GLU A 285 8.95 -4.72 -17.64
CA GLU A 285 10.05 -5.04 -16.73
C GLU A 285 11.01 -3.86 -16.56
N GLY A 286 11.37 -3.58 -15.31
CA GLY A 286 12.25 -2.48 -14.95
C GLY A 286 11.54 -1.16 -14.76
N ASP A 287 10.22 -1.12 -14.87
CA ASP A 287 9.43 0.07 -14.52
C ASP A 287 9.20 0.12 -13.01
N MET A 288 9.56 1.25 -12.41
CA MET A 288 9.34 1.53 -10.99
C MET A 288 8.35 2.67 -10.80
N LEU A 289 7.37 2.46 -9.94
CA LEU A 289 6.46 3.50 -9.45
C LEU A 289 6.78 3.84 -8.00
N ALA A 290 6.92 5.12 -7.68
CA ALA A 290 6.92 5.63 -6.31
C ALA A 290 5.60 6.33 -6.01
N ILE A 291 4.86 5.87 -5.01
CA ILE A 291 3.65 6.51 -4.50
C ILE A 291 4.06 7.34 -3.30
N MET A 292 4.12 8.66 -3.50
CA MET A 292 4.73 9.62 -2.58
C MET A 292 3.66 10.38 -1.79
N GLY A 293 3.54 9.99 -0.52
CA GLY A 293 2.63 10.61 0.45
C GLY A 293 3.30 10.83 1.79
N THR A 294 2.62 10.50 2.88
CA THR A 294 3.13 10.44 4.26
C THR A 294 4.40 9.59 4.34
N SER A 295 4.33 8.40 3.77
CA SER A 295 5.44 7.51 3.44
C SER A 295 5.57 7.36 1.92
N THR A 296 6.57 6.63 1.44
CA THR A 296 6.65 6.28 0.02
C THR A 296 6.66 4.77 -0.15
N CYS A 297 5.78 4.26 -1.01
CA CYS A 297 5.80 2.88 -1.48
C CYS A 297 6.43 2.82 -2.89
N HIS A 298 7.36 1.89 -3.09
CA HIS A 298 8.01 1.66 -4.37
C HIS A 298 7.57 0.31 -4.92
N MET A 299 7.02 0.30 -6.14
CA MET A 299 6.58 -0.88 -6.87
C MET A 299 7.47 -1.07 -8.09
N LEU A 300 8.06 -2.25 -8.25
CA LEU A 300 8.93 -2.57 -9.39
C LEU A 300 8.47 -3.87 -10.04
N LEU A 301 8.44 -3.91 -11.37
CA LEU A 301 8.12 -5.11 -12.15
C LEU A 301 9.39 -5.84 -12.58
N GLY A 302 9.44 -7.14 -12.32
CA GLY A 302 10.50 -8.04 -12.79
C GLY A 302 9.95 -9.30 -13.45
N LYS A 303 10.83 -10.09 -14.07
CA LYS A 303 10.46 -11.35 -14.76
C LYS A 303 10.92 -12.62 -14.04
N SER A 304 11.65 -12.49 -12.94
CA SER A 304 12.13 -13.61 -12.13
C SER A 304 11.85 -13.37 -10.65
N GLU A 305 11.77 -14.45 -9.88
CA GLU A 305 11.78 -14.36 -8.41
C GLU A 305 13.23 -14.22 -7.93
N THR A 306 13.61 -13.04 -7.50
CA THR A 306 14.91 -12.77 -6.90
C THR A 306 14.73 -12.28 -5.48
N ILE A 307 15.34 -12.93 -4.53
CA ILE A 307 15.32 -12.47 -3.14
C ILE A 307 16.29 -11.31 -2.99
N VAL A 308 15.76 -10.13 -2.74
CA VAL A 308 16.55 -8.91 -2.52
C VAL A 308 16.52 -8.58 -1.03
N PRO A 309 17.66 -8.62 -0.34
CA PRO A 309 17.70 -8.30 1.09
C PRO A 309 17.14 -6.90 1.38
N GLY A 310 16.33 -6.79 2.42
CA GLY A 310 15.76 -5.51 2.85
C GLY A 310 14.57 -5.00 2.04
N MET A 311 14.05 -5.76 1.09
CA MET A 311 12.82 -5.43 0.36
C MET A 311 11.59 -5.99 1.08
N CYS A 312 10.45 -5.29 0.96
CA CYS A 312 9.23 -5.64 1.69
C CYS A 312 8.51 -6.87 1.15
N GLY A 313 8.78 -7.24 -0.10
CA GLY A 313 8.18 -8.43 -0.69
C GLY A 313 8.49 -8.60 -2.17
N VAL A 314 8.45 -9.87 -2.62
CA VAL A 314 8.42 -10.25 -4.02
C VAL A 314 7.34 -11.29 -4.24
N VAL A 315 6.40 -11.01 -5.16
CA VAL A 315 5.21 -11.85 -5.38
C VAL A 315 4.93 -12.02 -6.88
N GLU A 316 4.80 -13.27 -7.32
CA GLU A 316 4.34 -13.60 -8.67
C GLU A 316 2.85 -13.24 -8.80
N ASP A 317 2.48 -12.48 -9.83
CA ASP A 317 1.13 -11.89 -10.02
C ASP A 317 0.68 -11.00 -8.83
N GLY A 318 1.62 -10.35 -8.16
CA GLY A 318 1.29 -9.49 -7.02
C GLY A 318 0.94 -8.05 -7.40
N ILE A 319 1.47 -7.56 -8.52
CA ILE A 319 1.21 -6.20 -9.04
C ILE A 319 0.52 -6.26 -10.40
N LEU A 320 1.09 -7.00 -11.35
CA LEU A 320 0.52 -7.28 -12.66
C LEU A 320 0.63 -8.77 -12.96
N PRO A 321 -0.32 -9.35 -13.74
CA PRO A 321 -0.21 -10.72 -14.22
C PRO A 321 1.09 -10.95 -15.01
N ASP A 322 1.67 -12.14 -14.88
CA ASP A 322 2.89 -12.56 -15.58
C ASP A 322 4.17 -11.80 -15.20
N PHE A 323 4.14 -11.07 -14.09
CA PHE A 323 5.30 -10.41 -13.49
C PHE A 323 5.51 -10.81 -12.04
N TYR A 324 6.75 -10.73 -11.59
CA TYR A 324 7.08 -10.65 -10.18
C TYR A 324 7.03 -9.17 -9.76
N GLY A 325 6.15 -8.87 -8.84
CA GLY A 325 6.06 -7.55 -8.24
C GLY A 325 6.99 -7.44 -7.04
N TYR A 326 7.83 -6.43 -7.01
CA TYR A 326 8.69 -6.11 -5.88
C TYR A 326 8.12 -4.90 -5.15
N GLU A 327 8.06 -5.00 -3.82
CA GLU A 327 7.67 -3.89 -2.93
C GLU A 327 8.86 -3.45 -2.09
N ALA A 328 9.12 -2.13 -2.07
CA ALA A 328 10.02 -1.47 -1.14
C ALA A 328 9.33 -0.24 -0.56
N GLY A 329 9.89 0.38 0.48
CA GLY A 329 9.27 1.58 1.04
C GLY A 329 10.18 2.38 1.95
N GLN A 330 9.84 3.67 2.07
CA GLN A 330 10.39 4.60 3.05
C GLN A 330 9.30 4.95 4.06
N SER A 331 9.58 4.77 5.34
CA SER A 331 8.57 4.92 6.41
C SER A 331 8.14 6.37 6.63
N CYS A 332 8.96 7.33 6.23
CA CYS A 332 8.74 8.74 6.52
C CYS A 332 9.25 9.59 5.35
N VAL A 333 8.33 10.27 4.66
CA VAL A 333 8.64 11.24 3.59
C VAL A 333 7.83 12.51 3.83
N GLY A 334 6.55 12.54 3.51
CA GLY A 334 5.70 13.70 3.79
C GLY A 334 5.56 14.02 5.27
N ASP A 335 5.59 13.01 6.14
CA ASP A 335 5.49 13.18 7.60
C ASP A 335 6.61 14.05 8.16
N HIS A 336 7.86 13.79 7.78
CA HIS A 336 8.94 14.60 8.31
C HIS A 336 9.02 16.00 7.66
N PHE A 337 8.51 16.16 6.43
CA PHE A 337 8.32 17.48 5.85
C PHE A 337 7.29 18.27 6.67
N ALA A 338 6.14 17.65 6.96
CA ALA A 338 5.11 18.26 7.79
C ALA A 338 5.62 18.57 9.21
N TRP A 339 6.29 17.61 9.85
CA TRP A 339 6.92 17.80 11.15
C TRP A 339 7.89 18.99 11.14
N PHE A 340 8.76 19.09 10.13
CA PHE A 340 9.71 20.19 10.02
C PHE A 340 8.99 21.53 9.89
N VAL A 341 8.04 21.60 8.98
CA VAL A 341 7.28 22.83 8.70
C VAL A 341 6.52 23.30 9.95
N GLU A 342 5.88 22.39 10.68
CA GLU A 342 5.16 22.73 11.90
C GLU A 342 6.07 23.25 13.01
N ASN A 343 7.26 22.69 13.18
CA ASN A 343 8.14 23.02 14.28
C ASN A 343 9.10 24.19 13.98
N PHE A 344 9.47 24.44 12.72
CA PHE A 344 10.55 25.38 12.38
C PHE A 344 10.11 26.54 11.49
N VAL A 345 8.91 26.54 10.90
CA VAL A 345 8.39 27.58 10.00
C VAL A 345 7.23 28.33 10.66
N LYS A 346 7.33 29.65 10.73
CA LYS A 346 6.36 30.52 11.43
C LYS A 346 5.41 31.28 10.50
N GLU A 347 5.71 31.33 9.23
CA GLU A 347 4.97 32.06 8.20
C GLU A 347 3.58 31.43 7.95
N ALA A 348 2.62 32.21 7.47
CA ALA A 348 1.24 31.76 7.29
C ALA A 348 1.11 30.65 6.26
N ASP A 349 1.82 30.74 5.12
CA ASP A 349 1.91 29.68 4.11
C ASP A 349 3.24 28.95 4.25
N LYS A 350 3.32 28.12 5.29
CA LYS A 350 4.55 27.47 5.74
C LYS A 350 5.26 26.67 4.65
N PHE A 351 4.52 25.82 3.91
CA PHE A 351 5.10 24.98 2.86
C PHE A 351 5.59 25.79 1.68
N ALA A 352 4.79 26.70 1.12
CA ALA A 352 5.20 27.52 0.00
C ALA A 352 6.40 28.41 0.34
N TYR A 353 6.42 28.97 1.55
CA TYR A 353 7.54 29.79 2.02
C TYR A 353 8.85 29.00 2.06
N ILE A 354 8.87 27.86 2.77
CA ILE A 354 10.11 27.10 2.98
C ILE A 354 10.60 26.45 1.70
N THR A 355 9.69 25.93 0.87
CA THR A 355 10.02 25.34 -0.44
C THR A 355 10.65 26.37 -1.37
N LYS A 356 10.10 27.60 -1.41
CA LYS A 356 10.69 28.69 -2.19
C LYS A 356 12.10 29.06 -1.71
N LYS A 357 12.32 29.12 -0.40
CA LYS A 357 13.63 29.44 0.17
C LYS A 357 14.65 28.32 -0.05
N ALA A 358 14.27 27.09 0.21
CA ALA A 358 15.10 25.91 -0.03
C ALA A 358 15.43 25.72 -1.52
N GLY A 359 14.46 26.00 -2.42
CA GLY A 359 14.64 25.94 -3.87
C GLY A 359 15.60 26.98 -4.44
N ALA A 360 15.85 28.08 -3.73
CA ALA A 360 16.84 29.09 -4.11
C ALA A 360 18.29 28.67 -3.84
N LEU A 361 18.51 27.66 -2.98
CA LEU A 361 19.83 27.12 -2.69
C LEU A 361 20.30 26.19 -3.82
N LYS A 362 21.60 26.11 -4.03
CA LYS A 362 22.20 25.12 -4.94
C LYS A 362 22.44 23.78 -4.23
N PRO A 363 22.52 22.66 -4.96
CA PRO A 363 22.95 21.38 -4.39
C PRO A 363 24.28 21.53 -3.64
N GLY A 364 24.33 21.02 -2.40
CA GLY A 364 25.52 21.05 -1.55
C GLY A 364 25.85 22.42 -0.93
N GLU A 365 25.13 23.50 -1.23
CA GLU A 365 25.41 24.84 -0.70
C GLU A 365 25.29 24.90 0.83
N SER A 366 24.38 24.17 1.41
CA SER A 366 24.18 24.11 2.87
C SER A 366 25.32 23.39 3.61
N GLY A 367 26.03 22.48 2.95
CA GLY A 367 26.98 21.57 3.60
C GLY A 367 26.33 20.59 4.57
N LEU A 368 25.00 20.43 4.53
CA LEU A 368 24.25 19.54 5.40
C LEU A 368 23.99 18.19 4.74
N LEU A 369 23.98 17.15 5.56
CA LEU A 369 23.40 15.84 5.24
C LEU A 369 22.35 15.46 6.27
N ALA A 370 21.33 14.71 5.87
CA ALA A 370 20.36 14.13 6.77
C ALA A 370 20.18 12.63 6.49
N LEU A 371 19.76 11.87 7.50
CA LEU A 371 19.24 10.52 7.37
C LEU A 371 17.72 10.58 7.56
N ASP A 372 16.97 10.03 6.61
CA ASP A 372 15.51 10.14 6.49
C ASP A 372 14.71 9.21 7.45
N TRP A 373 15.30 8.78 8.58
CA TRP A 373 14.78 7.70 9.42
C TRP A 373 13.92 8.19 10.61
N TRP A 374 13.10 9.24 10.45
CA TRP A 374 12.23 9.75 11.53
C TRP A 374 11.24 8.71 12.06
N ASN A 375 10.82 7.74 11.22
CA ASN A 375 10.02 6.57 11.60
C ASN A 375 10.78 5.25 11.33
N GLY A 376 12.09 5.19 11.57
CA GLY A 376 12.93 4.04 11.23
C GLY A 376 13.20 3.91 9.74
N ASN A 377 13.85 2.83 9.35
CA ASN A 377 14.14 2.50 7.95
C ASN A 377 13.42 1.20 7.54
N ARG A 378 12.43 1.32 6.63
CA ARG A 378 11.63 0.17 6.14
C ARG A 378 12.41 -0.63 5.10
N SER A 379 13.00 0.04 4.13
CA SER A 379 13.92 -0.51 3.11
C SER A 379 15.13 0.42 3.02
N VAL A 380 16.34 -0.05 3.11
CA VAL A 380 16.90 -1.41 2.90
C VAL A 380 17.23 -2.11 4.23
N LEU A 381 17.23 -1.39 5.36
CA LEU A 381 17.77 -1.89 6.63
C LEU A 381 16.76 -2.70 7.45
N VAL A 382 15.46 -2.52 7.21
CA VAL A 382 14.36 -3.20 7.94
C VAL A 382 14.49 -3.00 9.46
N ASP A 383 14.78 -1.77 9.88
CA ASP A 383 15.04 -1.43 11.27
C ASP A 383 14.22 -0.22 11.72
N ILE A 384 13.21 -0.48 12.55
CA ILE A 384 12.30 0.54 13.10
C ILE A 384 12.94 1.35 14.26
N ASP A 385 14.08 0.90 14.77
CA ASP A 385 14.74 1.53 15.90
C ASP A 385 15.77 2.59 15.50
N LEU A 386 16.01 2.74 14.21
CA LEU A 386 16.79 3.83 13.66
C LEU A 386 16.02 5.15 13.75
N THR A 387 16.76 6.26 13.85
CA THR A 387 16.20 7.61 14.00
C THR A 387 16.81 8.59 13.03
N GLY A 388 16.06 9.67 12.71
CA GLY A 388 16.54 10.74 11.84
C GLY A 388 17.76 11.49 12.44
N MET A 389 18.56 12.08 11.55
CA MET A 389 19.76 12.83 11.92
C MET A 389 20.02 13.97 10.94
N PHE A 390 20.57 15.09 11.45
CA PHE A 390 21.24 16.11 10.66
C PHE A 390 22.72 16.15 11.00
N LEU A 391 23.58 16.25 9.99
CA LEU A 391 25.03 16.42 10.14
C LEU A 391 25.50 17.68 9.39
N GLY A 392 26.50 18.38 9.92
CA GLY A 392 27.09 19.56 9.32
C GLY A 392 26.55 20.90 9.81
N MET A 393 25.68 20.91 10.83
CA MET A 393 25.08 22.15 11.37
C MET A 393 26.13 23.07 11.99
N THR A 394 25.97 24.37 11.78
CA THR A 394 26.77 25.46 12.34
C THR A 394 25.86 26.53 12.94
N LEU A 395 26.43 27.56 13.61
CA LEU A 395 25.66 28.68 14.13
C LEU A 395 24.97 29.52 13.04
N SER A 396 25.39 29.40 11.80
CA SER A 396 24.80 30.10 10.65
C SER A 396 23.74 29.29 9.90
N THR A 397 23.53 28.02 10.28
CA THR A 397 22.55 27.15 9.63
C THR A 397 21.14 27.71 9.74
N LYS A 398 20.44 27.75 8.61
CA LYS A 398 19.08 28.30 8.49
C LYS A 398 18.05 27.20 8.27
N PRO A 399 16.75 27.43 8.59
CA PRO A 399 15.70 26.46 8.39
C PRO A 399 15.57 25.96 6.94
N GLU A 400 15.75 26.84 5.94
CA GLU A 400 15.69 26.46 4.54
C GLU A 400 16.79 25.49 4.12
N GLU A 401 17.98 25.58 4.72
CA GLU A 401 19.09 24.66 4.49
C GLU A 401 18.79 23.28 5.08
N MET A 402 18.22 23.25 6.28
CA MET A 402 17.77 22.01 6.93
C MET A 402 16.63 21.34 6.14
N TYR A 403 15.65 22.14 5.69
CA TYR A 403 14.52 21.61 4.90
C TYR A 403 15.00 21.00 3.58
N ARG A 404 15.95 21.67 2.90
CA ARG A 404 16.55 21.12 1.68
C ARG A 404 17.26 19.79 1.95
N ALA A 405 18.11 19.71 2.96
CA ALA A 405 18.81 18.49 3.34
C ALA A 405 17.83 17.36 3.71
N LEU A 406 16.69 17.70 4.31
CA LEU A 406 15.63 16.75 4.62
C LEU A 406 14.97 16.17 3.36
N VAL A 407 14.65 17.01 2.36
CA VAL A 407 14.13 16.58 1.07
C VAL A 407 15.17 15.74 0.32
N GLU A 408 16.42 16.17 0.27
CA GLU A 408 17.53 15.45 -0.35
C GLU A 408 17.74 14.06 0.27
N SER A 409 17.57 13.91 1.60
CA SER A 409 17.73 12.63 2.29
C SER A 409 16.71 11.58 1.83
N THR A 410 15.47 11.98 1.53
CA THR A 410 14.46 11.04 0.99
C THR A 410 14.80 10.57 -0.43
N ALA A 411 15.39 11.45 -1.24
CA ALA A 411 15.86 11.08 -2.56
C ALA A 411 17.06 10.12 -2.48
N TYR A 412 17.98 10.32 -1.51
CA TYR A 412 19.09 9.38 -1.25
C TYR A 412 18.56 8.02 -0.78
N GLY A 413 17.57 7.99 0.10
CA GLY A 413 16.92 6.74 0.52
C GLY A 413 16.29 5.98 -0.65
N THR A 414 15.62 6.69 -1.58
CA THR A 414 15.11 6.10 -2.83
C THR A 414 16.25 5.57 -3.71
N ARG A 415 17.35 6.31 -3.83
CA ARG A 415 18.55 5.85 -4.57
C ARG A 415 19.15 4.58 -3.96
N MET A 416 19.22 4.48 -2.63
CA MET A 416 19.65 3.25 -1.94
C MET A 416 18.78 2.04 -2.33
N ILE A 417 17.46 2.22 -2.40
CA ILE A 417 16.52 1.17 -2.83
C ILE A 417 16.82 0.75 -4.27
N ILE A 418 16.97 1.71 -5.19
CA ILE A 418 17.25 1.44 -6.60
C ILE A 418 18.61 0.73 -6.77
N GLU A 419 19.65 1.20 -6.08
CA GLU A 419 20.98 0.58 -6.14
C GLU A 419 20.94 -0.84 -5.58
N THR A 420 20.21 -1.07 -4.48
CA THR A 420 20.04 -2.42 -3.92
C THR A 420 19.36 -3.38 -4.91
N PHE A 421 18.35 -2.95 -5.67
CA PHE A 421 17.78 -3.74 -6.74
C PHE A 421 18.83 -4.07 -7.82
N ARG A 422 19.58 -3.07 -8.29
CA ARG A 422 20.61 -3.23 -9.33
C ARG A 422 21.76 -4.15 -8.88
N GLU A 423 22.21 -4.03 -7.62
CA GLU A 423 23.23 -4.91 -7.02
C GLU A 423 22.77 -6.38 -6.96
N ASN A 424 21.45 -6.62 -6.97
CA ASN A 424 20.85 -7.97 -7.04
C ASN A 424 20.35 -8.35 -8.45
N ASN A 425 20.89 -7.71 -9.50
CA ASN A 425 20.59 -7.97 -10.91
C ASN A 425 19.14 -7.72 -11.31
N ILE A 426 18.46 -6.79 -10.65
CA ILE A 426 17.13 -6.31 -11.02
C ILE A 426 17.25 -4.88 -11.50
N ASP A 427 17.04 -4.68 -12.80
CA ASP A 427 17.19 -3.38 -13.43
C ASP A 427 16.03 -2.45 -13.11
N VAL A 428 16.32 -1.19 -12.78
CA VAL A 428 15.35 -0.10 -12.73
C VAL A 428 15.62 0.82 -13.92
N LYS A 429 14.74 0.76 -14.92
CA LYS A 429 14.92 1.41 -16.24
C LYS A 429 14.18 2.73 -16.34
N ARG A 430 12.95 2.80 -15.81
CA ARG A 430 12.09 3.98 -15.85
C ARG A 430 11.52 4.25 -14.47
N PHE A 431 11.37 5.53 -14.14
CA PHE A 431 10.85 5.95 -12.84
C PHE A 431 9.59 6.81 -13.03
N PHE A 432 8.53 6.40 -12.35
CA PHE A 432 7.25 7.09 -12.31
C PHE A 432 6.94 7.51 -10.89
N ALA A 433 6.27 8.64 -10.71
CA ALA A 433 5.84 9.13 -9.41
C ALA A 433 4.35 9.45 -9.41
N ALA A 434 3.67 9.07 -8.34
CA ALA A 434 2.28 9.37 -8.07
C ALA A 434 2.12 9.87 -6.63
N GLY A 435 0.97 10.47 -6.32
CA GLY A 435 0.63 10.95 -4.98
C GLY A 435 0.91 12.43 -4.79
N GLY A 436 0.39 12.96 -3.67
CA GLY A 436 0.28 14.41 -3.46
C GLY A 436 1.59 15.19 -3.50
N ILE A 437 2.73 14.57 -3.13
CA ILE A 437 4.04 15.24 -3.22
C ILE A 437 4.44 15.40 -4.69
N SER A 438 4.34 14.33 -5.48
CA SER A 438 4.74 14.35 -6.89
C SER A 438 3.91 15.31 -7.74
N GLU A 439 2.65 15.49 -7.38
CA GLU A 439 1.72 16.38 -8.09
C GLU A 439 1.94 17.88 -7.75
N LYS A 440 2.31 18.17 -6.49
CA LYS A 440 2.25 19.54 -5.94
C LYS A 440 3.61 20.18 -5.69
N ASP A 441 4.69 19.38 -5.64
CA ASP A 441 6.02 19.88 -5.26
C ASP A 441 7.08 19.65 -6.34
N PRO A 442 7.17 20.57 -7.33
CA PRO A 442 8.20 20.51 -8.37
C PRO A 442 9.64 20.57 -7.83
N PHE A 443 9.86 21.23 -6.69
CA PHE A 443 11.15 21.30 -6.05
C PHE A 443 11.65 19.93 -5.62
N THR A 444 10.81 19.19 -4.91
CA THR A 444 11.11 17.82 -4.50
C THR A 444 11.35 16.93 -5.73
N MET A 445 10.49 17.00 -6.75
CA MET A 445 10.63 16.15 -7.94
C MET A 445 11.90 16.42 -8.73
N GLN A 446 12.35 17.66 -8.83
CA GLN A 446 13.63 17.99 -9.49
C GLN A 446 14.82 17.43 -8.69
N ILE A 447 14.81 17.51 -7.35
CA ILE A 447 15.85 16.90 -6.51
C ILE A 447 15.91 15.39 -6.73
N TYR A 448 14.75 14.73 -6.76
CA TYR A 448 14.70 13.29 -7.05
C TYR A 448 15.28 12.96 -8.43
N ALA A 449 14.91 13.70 -9.49
CA ALA A 449 15.48 13.48 -10.83
C ALA A 449 17.00 13.62 -10.83
N ASP A 450 17.52 14.67 -10.18
CA ASP A 450 18.95 14.95 -10.09
C ASP A 450 19.71 13.89 -9.27
N VAL A 451 19.17 13.50 -8.10
CA VAL A 451 19.78 12.49 -7.21
C VAL A 451 19.77 11.09 -7.84
N LEU A 452 18.67 10.71 -8.47
CA LEU A 452 18.52 9.39 -9.11
C LEU A 452 19.24 9.32 -10.46
N ASN A 453 19.60 10.47 -11.05
CA ASN A 453 20.07 10.58 -12.43
C ASN A 453 19.14 9.86 -13.41
N MET A 454 17.82 10.07 -13.24
CA MET A 454 16.77 9.45 -14.04
C MET A 454 15.67 10.45 -14.35
N GLN A 455 15.10 10.35 -15.57
CA GLN A 455 13.87 11.06 -15.88
C GLN A 455 12.74 10.54 -14.96
N ILE A 456 11.97 11.45 -14.37
CA ILE A 456 10.79 11.13 -13.57
C ILE A 456 9.54 11.55 -14.33
N LYS A 457 8.61 10.61 -14.55
CA LYS A 457 7.30 10.87 -15.13
C LYS A 457 6.24 10.93 -14.04
N ILE A 458 5.37 11.94 -14.11
CA ILE A 458 4.33 12.15 -13.11
C ILE A 458 3.01 11.51 -13.57
N ALA A 459 2.31 10.85 -12.66
CA ALA A 459 0.95 10.34 -12.89
C ALA A 459 0.00 11.47 -13.33
N GLY A 460 -0.91 11.16 -14.23
CA GLY A 460 -1.85 12.14 -14.77
C GLY A 460 -3.19 12.21 -14.02
N SER A 461 -3.52 11.18 -13.25
CA SER A 461 -4.76 11.08 -12.49
C SER A 461 -4.52 11.30 -11.00
N ALA A 462 -5.27 12.22 -10.41
CA ALA A 462 -5.37 12.35 -8.95
C ALA A 462 -6.16 11.19 -8.31
N GLN A 463 -6.80 10.34 -9.13
CA GLN A 463 -7.57 9.17 -8.72
C GLN A 463 -6.89 7.87 -9.19
N ALA A 464 -5.58 7.84 -9.21
CA ALA A 464 -4.82 6.74 -9.82
C ALA A 464 -5.17 5.33 -9.27
N PRO A 465 -5.43 5.09 -7.96
CA PRO A 465 -5.93 3.79 -7.49
C PRO A 465 -7.27 3.41 -8.13
N ALA A 466 -8.27 4.30 -8.07
CA ALA A 466 -9.57 4.06 -8.67
C ALA A 466 -9.49 3.87 -10.21
N LEU A 467 -8.62 4.63 -10.89
CA LEU A 467 -8.38 4.43 -12.33
C LEU A 467 -7.79 3.05 -12.62
N GLY A 468 -6.82 2.62 -11.82
CA GLY A 468 -6.25 1.28 -11.90
C GLY A 468 -7.31 0.20 -11.69
N SER A 469 -8.15 0.36 -10.68
CA SER A 469 -9.30 -0.53 -10.45
C SER A 469 -10.25 -0.55 -11.64
N ALA A 470 -10.57 0.59 -12.27
CA ALA A 470 -11.38 0.64 -13.48
C ALA A 470 -10.74 -0.12 -14.65
N ILE A 471 -9.40 -0.06 -14.79
CA ILE A 471 -8.65 -0.85 -15.78
C ILE A 471 -8.86 -2.35 -15.54
N PHE A 472 -8.71 -2.82 -14.30
CA PHE A 472 -8.97 -4.23 -13.94
C PHE A 472 -10.43 -4.62 -14.20
N GLY A 473 -11.39 -3.73 -13.93
CA GLY A 473 -12.80 -3.94 -14.23
C GLY A 473 -13.07 -4.11 -15.75
N ALA A 474 -12.42 -3.28 -16.58
CA ALA A 474 -12.52 -3.38 -18.04
C ALA A 474 -11.93 -4.71 -18.58
N VAL A 475 -10.82 -5.19 -18.00
CA VAL A 475 -10.24 -6.49 -18.35
C VAL A 475 -11.13 -7.65 -17.89
N ALA A 476 -11.72 -7.58 -16.70
CA ALA A 476 -12.66 -8.60 -16.23
C ALA A 476 -13.90 -8.74 -17.13
N ALA A 477 -14.32 -7.66 -17.81
CA ALA A 477 -15.39 -7.69 -18.79
C ALA A 477 -15.00 -8.38 -20.11
N GLY A 478 -13.73 -8.27 -20.51
CA GLY A 478 -13.19 -8.85 -21.75
C GLY A 478 -13.58 -8.07 -23.02
N SER A 479 -12.85 -8.32 -24.11
CA SER A 479 -13.04 -7.64 -25.40
C SER A 479 -14.42 -7.85 -26.00
N GLN A 480 -15.05 -9.01 -25.78
CA GLN A 480 -16.39 -9.32 -26.28
C GLN A 480 -17.49 -8.41 -25.72
N LYS A 481 -17.30 -7.87 -24.51
CA LYS A 481 -18.22 -6.89 -23.89
C LYS A 481 -17.76 -5.43 -24.11
N GLY A 482 -16.67 -5.22 -24.87
CA GLY A 482 -16.11 -3.90 -25.15
C GLY A 482 -15.02 -3.47 -24.16
N GLY A 483 -14.49 -4.39 -23.36
CA GLY A 483 -13.30 -4.25 -22.52
C GLY A 483 -12.02 -4.70 -23.24
N TYR A 484 -11.08 -5.25 -22.48
CA TYR A 484 -9.77 -5.72 -22.98
C TYR A 484 -9.48 -7.14 -22.50
N ASP A 485 -8.62 -7.87 -23.23
CA ASP A 485 -8.23 -9.24 -22.87
C ASP A 485 -6.94 -9.29 -22.04
N SER A 486 -6.23 -8.15 -21.91
CA SER A 486 -5.05 -8.04 -21.07
C SER A 486 -4.94 -6.67 -20.37
N ILE A 487 -4.23 -6.65 -19.23
CA ILE A 487 -3.94 -5.42 -18.49
C ILE A 487 -3.03 -4.49 -19.31
N ASP A 488 -2.10 -5.05 -20.11
CA ASP A 488 -1.20 -4.24 -20.95
C ASP A 488 -1.98 -3.45 -22.01
N GLU A 489 -2.95 -4.08 -22.69
CA GLU A 489 -3.82 -3.39 -23.65
C GLU A 489 -4.69 -2.33 -22.97
N ALA A 490 -5.30 -2.68 -21.85
CA ALA A 490 -6.16 -1.78 -21.09
C ALA A 490 -5.36 -0.59 -20.52
N SER A 491 -4.18 -0.84 -19.98
CA SER A 491 -3.30 0.21 -19.46
C SER A 491 -2.88 1.18 -20.56
N LYS A 492 -2.48 0.69 -21.74
CA LYS A 492 -2.13 1.55 -22.89
C LYS A 492 -3.26 2.47 -23.35
N ALA A 493 -4.50 2.01 -23.25
CA ALA A 493 -5.68 2.77 -23.68
C ALA A 493 -6.24 3.68 -22.57
N MET A 494 -6.20 3.24 -21.32
CA MET A 494 -6.92 3.86 -20.22
C MET A 494 -6.03 4.59 -19.21
N SER A 495 -4.69 4.36 -19.23
CA SER A 495 -3.79 5.03 -18.27
C SER A 495 -3.75 6.54 -18.48
N SER A 496 -3.50 7.24 -17.39
CA SER A 496 -3.30 8.68 -17.37
C SER A 496 -1.87 9.00 -16.93
N VAL A 497 -1.07 9.52 -17.88
CA VAL A 497 0.26 10.05 -17.62
C VAL A 497 0.18 11.54 -17.87
N SER A 498 0.59 12.35 -16.90
CA SER A 498 0.66 13.80 -17.13
C SER A 498 1.74 14.10 -18.18
N GLY A 499 1.61 15.20 -18.91
CA GLY A 499 2.69 15.68 -19.76
C GLY A 499 3.90 16.22 -18.97
N VAL A 500 3.84 16.17 -17.63
CA VAL A 500 4.88 16.67 -16.74
C VAL A 500 5.92 15.58 -16.50
N PHE A 501 7.18 15.96 -16.71
CA PHE A 501 8.33 15.13 -16.40
C PHE A 501 9.50 16.01 -15.91
N TYR A 502 10.40 15.42 -15.17
CA TYR A 502 11.60 16.07 -14.65
C TYR A 502 12.83 15.35 -15.21
N GLU A 503 13.68 16.11 -15.91
CA GLU A 503 14.96 15.62 -16.41
C GLU A 503 16.06 15.91 -15.40
N PRO A 504 17.03 15.00 -15.22
CA PRO A 504 18.17 15.26 -14.36
C PRO A 504 19.06 16.37 -14.96
N ASN A 505 19.48 17.31 -14.13
CA ASN A 505 20.48 18.31 -14.49
C ASN A 505 21.89 17.71 -14.30
N PRO A 506 22.70 17.53 -15.37
CA PRO A 506 24.01 16.87 -15.26
C PRO A 506 25.00 17.55 -14.30
N GLU A 507 24.90 18.87 -14.11
CA GLU A 507 25.79 19.56 -13.16
C GLU A 507 25.37 19.30 -11.71
N ASN A 508 24.06 19.24 -11.44
CA ASN A 508 23.54 18.87 -10.13
C ASN A 508 23.85 17.41 -9.79
N VAL A 509 23.70 16.50 -10.76
CA VAL A 509 24.01 15.07 -10.60
C VAL A 509 25.44 14.87 -10.07
N LYS A 510 26.44 15.57 -10.62
CA LYS A 510 27.84 15.47 -10.17
C LYS A 510 28.03 15.86 -8.71
N ILE A 511 27.23 16.81 -8.21
CA ILE A 511 27.30 17.25 -6.83
C ILE A 511 26.56 16.24 -5.94
N TYR A 512 25.37 15.81 -6.36
CA TYR A 512 24.58 14.80 -5.63
C TYR A 512 25.29 13.44 -5.56
N ASP A 513 26.06 13.04 -6.55
CA ASP A 513 26.89 11.83 -6.47
C ASP A 513 27.91 11.89 -5.31
N LYS A 514 28.51 13.07 -5.07
CA LYS A 514 29.43 13.24 -3.93
C LYS A 514 28.68 13.22 -2.59
N LEU A 515 27.57 13.93 -2.50
CA LEU A 515 26.75 13.96 -1.29
C LEU A 515 26.15 12.58 -0.97
N TYR A 516 25.73 11.86 -1.98
CA TYR A 516 25.23 10.50 -1.84
C TYR A 516 26.30 9.52 -1.37
N ALA A 517 27.55 9.67 -1.81
CA ALA A 517 28.66 8.86 -1.31
C ALA A 517 28.86 9.05 0.21
N GLU A 518 28.77 10.29 0.71
CA GLU A 518 28.81 10.57 2.15
C GLU A 518 27.56 10.06 2.88
N TYR A 519 26.36 10.21 2.27
CA TYR A 519 25.14 9.62 2.81
C TYR A 519 25.27 8.09 2.98
N LYS A 520 25.82 7.39 1.99
CA LYS A 520 26.01 5.92 2.02
C LYS A 520 26.95 5.50 3.17
N ILE A 521 27.98 6.27 3.45
CA ILE A 521 28.88 6.03 4.60
C ILE A 521 28.12 6.14 5.91
N LEU A 522 27.32 7.20 6.09
CA LEU A 522 26.51 7.40 7.30
C LEU A 522 25.42 6.33 7.42
N HIS A 523 24.74 6.01 6.32
CA HIS A 523 23.73 4.97 6.24
C HIS A 523 24.30 3.62 6.73
N ASP A 524 25.45 3.21 6.24
CA ASP A 524 26.06 1.94 6.64
C ASP A 524 26.63 2.00 8.05
N TYR A 525 27.22 3.13 8.46
CA TYR A 525 27.77 3.30 9.82
C TYR A 525 26.73 3.15 10.92
N PHE A 526 25.55 3.76 10.77
CA PHE A 526 24.48 3.68 11.75
C PHE A 526 23.51 2.51 11.50
N GLY A 527 23.28 2.16 10.25
CA GLY A 527 22.26 1.19 9.88
C GLY A 527 22.72 -0.26 9.86
N ARG A 528 24.06 -0.52 9.71
CA ARG A 528 24.61 -1.88 9.63
C ARG A 528 25.40 -2.29 10.86
N GLY A 529 25.15 -1.66 12.01
CA GLY A 529 25.66 -2.10 13.30
C GLY A 529 27.06 -1.64 13.66
N ALA A 530 27.70 -0.74 12.90
CA ALA A 530 28.98 -0.16 13.32
C ALA A 530 28.81 0.77 14.54
N ASN A 531 27.63 1.42 14.68
CA ASN A 531 27.32 2.24 15.85
C ASN A 531 25.81 2.25 16.17
N ASP A 532 25.45 1.60 17.26
CA ASP A 532 24.04 1.48 17.74
C ASP A 532 23.59 2.66 18.62
N VAL A 533 24.20 3.85 18.50
CA VAL A 533 23.85 5.00 19.34
C VAL A 533 22.37 5.36 19.28
N MET A 534 21.73 5.26 18.12
CA MET A 534 20.29 5.57 17.96
C MET A 534 19.42 4.66 18.81
N LYS A 535 19.71 3.35 18.82
CA LYS A 535 19.02 2.34 19.63
C LYS A 535 19.23 2.58 21.13
N ARG A 536 20.47 2.84 21.56
CA ARG A 536 20.78 3.17 22.97
C ARG A 536 20.06 4.43 23.45
N LEU A 537 19.91 5.45 22.60
CA LEU A 537 19.15 6.66 22.94
C LEU A 537 17.65 6.36 23.11
N LYS A 538 17.07 5.48 22.28
CA LYS A 538 15.69 5.01 22.47
C LYS A 538 15.51 4.24 23.77
N GLU A 539 16.44 3.35 24.11
CA GLU A 539 16.44 2.61 25.39
C GLU A 539 16.53 3.56 26.58
N ILE A 540 17.42 4.55 26.55
CA ILE A 540 17.53 5.57 27.60
C ILE A 540 16.20 6.31 27.74
N LYS A 541 15.59 6.75 26.64
CA LYS A 541 14.29 7.43 26.64
C LYS A 541 13.16 6.56 27.22
N ALA A 542 13.14 5.26 26.91
CA ALA A 542 12.12 4.34 27.41
C ALA A 542 12.25 4.07 28.92
N ASN A 543 13.43 4.26 29.50
CA ASN A 543 13.73 4.05 30.92
C ASN A 543 13.74 5.35 31.76
N ALA A 544 13.54 6.51 31.14
CA ALA A 544 13.42 7.81 31.82
C ALA A 544 11.97 8.16 32.16
#